data_fd18f5e95f2b08a1986ce044d7162c0c
#
_entry.id   fd18f5e95f2b08a1986ce044d7162c0c
#
_cell.length_a   1.000
_cell.length_b   1.000
_cell.length_c   1.000
_cell.angle_alpha   90.00
_cell.angle_beta   90.00
_cell.angle_gamma   90.00
#
_symmetry.space_group_name_H-M   'P 1'
#
loop_
_entity.id
_entity.type
_entity.pdbx_description
1 polymer ?
#
loop_
_entity_poly.entity_id
_entity_poly.type
_entity_poly.pdbx_seq_one_letter_code
_entity_poly.pdbx_strand_id
1 'polypeptide(L)'
;MKKTLLLLLVLAATLQSCYQKPETIANNDIDPKLRETIKAKNDSLFEALSDSNSKVLEKLGSEKFNKFLVAKLNGVIWPFRKGYLTTDHEVYEEFHNKHTTVPDNSTINSATNGYTLTFQNEAKETYVSLLKSSYMGIDDYLITVIYCKKGNDWKIEEITAGLLSVYGKNAAQVYAQAKEYHEKGYEWDAYQQLNLARQLLEPAQKLIKYPEEKEIIRDYESMDKKISTNYYMPYILGNIDTKPIIQQLTVVKNTEGIFPLISYTTQIRLSDSVSLSNELKDIKTEVKKNYNWINFKQKYIYYRAYNVNDNGLIENSYTFTEKN
;
A
#
# COMPACT_ATOMS: atom_id res chain seq x y z
N MET A 1 -42.88 34.89 -43.85
CA MET A 1 -42.49 33.47 -43.67
C MET A 1 -40.98 33.17 -43.76
N LYS A 2 -40.22 33.62 -44.76
CA LYS A 2 -38.77 33.34 -44.87
C LYS A 2 -37.94 33.93 -43.73
N LYS A 3 -38.25 35.15 -43.22
CA LYS A 3 -37.54 35.79 -42.11
C LYS A 3 -37.78 35.12 -40.76
N THR A 4 -38.98 34.61 -40.50
CA THR A 4 -39.32 33.86 -39.28
C THR A 4 -38.71 32.48 -39.26
N LEU A 5 -38.54 31.82 -40.42
CA LEU A 5 -37.89 30.54 -40.54
C LEU A 5 -36.36 30.66 -40.28
N LEU A 6 -35.75 31.78 -40.76
CA LEU A 6 -34.33 32.06 -40.53
C LEU A 6 -34.05 32.34 -39.04
N LEU A 7 -34.95 33.06 -38.35
CA LEU A 7 -34.83 33.34 -36.93
C LEU A 7 -34.95 32.07 -36.07
N LEU A 8 -35.87 31.16 -36.45
CA LEU A 8 -36.00 29.85 -35.80
C LEU A 8 -34.78 28.92 -36.01
N LEU A 9 -34.18 28.98 -37.21
CA LEU A 9 -32.95 28.23 -37.50
C LEU A 9 -31.72 28.74 -36.70
N VAL A 10 -31.60 30.08 -36.54
CA VAL A 10 -30.55 30.68 -35.70
C VAL A 10 -30.79 30.36 -34.22
N LEU A 11 -32.04 30.39 -33.74
CA LEU A 11 -32.38 30.01 -32.35
C LEU A 11 -32.11 28.52 -32.10
N ALA A 12 -32.37 27.63 -33.07
CA ALA A 12 -32.10 26.20 -32.96
C ALA A 12 -30.59 25.92 -32.97
N ALA A 13 -29.79 26.69 -33.74
CA ALA A 13 -28.30 26.56 -33.76
C ALA A 13 -27.68 27.06 -32.44
N THR A 14 -28.25 28.07 -31.78
CA THR A 14 -27.76 28.55 -30.47
C THR A 14 -28.13 27.61 -29.33
N LEU A 15 -29.19 26.80 -29.46
CA LEU A 15 -29.58 25.80 -28.46
C LEU A 15 -28.74 24.49 -28.53
N GLN A 16 -28.00 24.25 -29.64
CA GLN A 16 -27.06 23.11 -29.75
C GLN A 16 -25.69 23.40 -29.12
N SER A 17 -25.43 24.63 -28.73
CA SER A 17 -24.19 25.05 -28.10
C SER A 17 -24.22 24.86 -26.60
N CYS A 18 -23.74 23.78 -26.08
CA CYS A 18 -23.29 23.53 -24.71
C CYS A 18 -23.88 22.29 -24.01
N TYR A 19 -24.14 21.21 -24.74
CA TYR A 19 -24.15 19.93 -24.05
C TYR A 19 -22.70 19.41 -23.95
N GLN A 20 -21.93 20.00 -23.04
CA GLN A 20 -20.62 19.41 -22.70
C GLN A 20 -20.87 18.03 -22.10
N LYS A 21 -20.46 17.00 -22.81
CA LYS A 21 -20.46 15.64 -22.25
C LYS A 21 -19.51 15.60 -21.03
N PRO A 22 -19.84 14.80 -20.02
CA PRO A 22 -18.87 14.51 -18.97
C PRO A 22 -17.55 14.08 -19.59
N GLU A 23 -16.46 14.68 -19.16
CA GLU A 23 -15.12 14.44 -19.70
C GLU A 23 -14.14 14.14 -18.55
N THR A 24 -13.32 13.11 -18.72
CA THR A 24 -12.16 12.82 -17.86
C THR A 24 -10.92 12.88 -18.73
N ILE A 25 -10.02 13.80 -18.41
CA ILE A 25 -8.74 13.99 -19.07
C ILE A 25 -7.66 13.48 -18.12
N ALA A 26 -6.71 12.70 -18.60
CA ALA A 26 -5.70 12.05 -17.77
C ALA A 26 -4.27 12.49 -18.12
N ASN A 27 -3.45 12.61 -17.10
CA ASN A 27 -1.99 12.76 -17.22
C ASN A 27 -1.55 13.89 -18.17
N ASN A 28 -0.75 13.58 -19.16
CA ASN A 28 -0.15 14.56 -20.08
C ASN A 28 -1.17 15.26 -21.00
N ASP A 29 -2.39 14.73 -21.11
CA ASP A 29 -3.45 15.37 -21.91
C ASP A 29 -4.15 16.52 -21.16
N ILE A 30 -3.89 16.65 -19.85
CA ILE A 30 -4.40 17.75 -19.02
C ILE A 30 -3.65 19.05 -19.39
N ASP A 31 -4.39 20.16 -19.42
CA ASP A 31 -3.83 21.49 -19.67
C ASP A 31 -2.58 21.76 -18.80
N PRO A 32 -1.43 22.10 -19.40
CA PRO A 32 -0.16 22.26 -18.66
C PRO A 32 -0.22 23.33 -17.58
N LYS A 33 -0.97 24.43 -17.78
CA LYS A 33 -1.11 25.51 -16.78
C LYS A 33 -1.92 25.05 -15.58
N LEU A 34 -2.92 24.21 -15.84
CA LEU A 34 -3.69 23.59 -14.75
C LEU A 34 -2.81 22.62 -13.95
N ARG A 35 -2.02 21.78 -14.63
CA ARG A 35 -1.07 20.87 -13.98
C ARG A 35 -0.08 21.62 -13.09
N GLU A 36 0.52 22.71 -13.59
CA GLU A 36 1.42 23.57 -12.79
C GLU A 36 0.70 24.18 -11.57
N THR A 37 -0.54 24.63 -11.74
CA THR A 37 -1.34 25.19 -10.65
C THR A 37 -1.57 24.14 -9.55
N ILE A 38 -1.94 22.93 -9.93
CA ILE A 38 -2.18 21.83 -9.00
C ILE A 38 -0.87 21.35 -8.38
N LYS A 39 0.21 21.26 -9.18
CA LYS A 39 1.53 20.92 -8.66
C LYS A 39 1.97 21.85 -7.52
N ALA A 40 1.84 23.16 -7.71
CA ALA A 40 2.18 24.13 -6.66
C ALA A 40 1.33 23.94 -5.38
N LYS A 41 0.07 23.50 -5.52
CA LYS A 41 -0.78 23.17 -4.36
C LYS A 41 -0.34 21.86 -3.70
N ASN A 42 0.05 20.86 -4.47
CA ASN A 42 0.60 19.60 -3.96
C ASN A 42 1.91 19.85 -3.19
N ASP A 43 2.84 20.63 -3.74
CA ASP A 43 4.09 21.00 -3.09
C ASP A 43 3.80 21.69 -1.74
N SER A 44 2.91 22.70 -1.72
CA SER A 44 2.50 23.40 -0.49
C SER A 44 1.81 22.48 0.52
N LEU A 45 1.04 21.49 0.05
CA LEU A 45 0.41 20.48 0.90
C LEU A 45 1.45 19.61 1.60
N PHE A 46 2.43 19.08 0.85
CA PHE A 46 3.48 18.23 1.41
C PHE A 46 4.35 18.96 2.44
N GLU A 47 4.75 20.20 2.15
CA GLU A 47 5.43 21.05 3.12
C GLU A 47 4.60 21.27 4.39
N ALA A 48 3.31 21.60 4.22
CA ALA A 48 2.42 21.83 5.36
C ALA A 48 2.16 20.57 6.19
N LEU A 49 2.12 19.37 5.56
CA LEU A 49 2.01 18.08 6.26
C LEU A 49 3.29 17.76 7.03
N SER A 50 4.46 17.97 6.42
CA SER A 50 5.77 17.78 7.06
C SER A 50 5.93 18.68 8.29
N ASP A 51 5.61 19.95 8.16
CA ASP A 51 5.76 20.96 9.21
C ASP A 51 4.58 20.96 10.21
N SER A 52 3.56 20.14 9.96
CA SER A 52 2.29 20.16 10.72
C SER A 52 1.63 21.55 10.75
N ASN A 53 1.72 22.29 9.64
CA ASN A 53 1.21 23.66 9.52
C ASN A 53 -0.29 23.72 9.22
N SER A 54 -1.11 23.70 10.28
CA SER A 54 -2.58 23.67 10.16
C SER A 54 -3.16 24.87 9.41
N LYS A 55 -2.55 26.06 9.52
CA LYS A 55 -3.05 27.27 8.83
C LYS A 55 -2.95 27.16 7.31
N VAL A 56 -1.85 26.57 6.81
CA VAL A 56 -1.70 26.32 5.37
C VAL A 56 -2.68 25.22 4.92
N LEU A 57 -2.83 24.16 5.71
CA LEU A 57 -3.77 23.07 5.42
C LEU A 57 -5.23 23.58 5.36
N GLU A 58 -5.64 24.43 6.31
CA GLU A 58 -6.96 25.08 6.30
C GLU A 58 -7.18 25.97 5.05
N LYS A 59 -6.13 26.71 4.65
CA LYS A 59 -6.21 27.56 3.43
C LYS A 59 -6.33 26.74 2.16
N LEU A 60 -5.68 25.59 2.07
CA LEU A 60 -5.77 24.67 0.94
C LEU A 60 -7.11 23.93 0.89
N GLY A 61 -7.70 23.66 2.05
CA GLY A 61 -8.95 22.91 2.19
C GLY A 61 -10.21 23.71 1.80
N SER A 62 -11.25 22.97 1.43
CA SER A 62 -12.62 23.47 1.34
C SER A 62 -13.24 23.63 2.73
N GLU A 63 -14.39 24.28 2.84
CA GLU A 63 -15.15 24.37 4.10
C GLU A 63 -15.50 22.98 4.65
N LYS A 64 -15.91 22.05 3.78
CA LYS A 64 -16.24 20.66 4.16
C LYS A 64 -14.99 19.92 4.65
N PHE A 65 -13.87 20.04 3.95
CA PHE A 65 -12.61 19.46 4.37
C PHE A 65 -12.19 19.97 5.74
N ASN A 66 -12.26 21.28 5.95
CA ASN A 66 -11.83 21.95 7.20
C ASN A 66 -12.70 21.55 8.40
N LYS A 67 -14.01 21.28 8.21
CA LYS A 67 -14.87 20.72 9.27
C LYS A 67 -14.34 19.40 9.86
N PHE A 68 -13.68 18.59 9.04
CA PHE A 68 -13.18 17.27 9.41
C PHE A 68 -11.65 17.18 9.33
N LEU A 69 -10.96 18.33 9.31
CA LEU A 69 -9.53 18.43 9.08
C LEU A 69 -8.71 17.44 9.94
N VAL A 70 -8.95 17.44 11.26
CA VAL A 70 -8.22 16.56 12.18
C VAL A 70 -8.46 15.07 11.86
N ALA A 71 -9.71 14.68 11.59
CA ALA A 71 -10.03 13.29 11.28
C ALA A 71 -9.43 12.84 9.94
N LYS A 72 -9.51 13.69 8.92
CA LYS A 72 -8.96 13.43 7.58
C LYS A 72 -7.43 13.36 7.58
N LEU A 73 -6.79 14.19 8.38
CA LEU A 73 -5.32 14.25 8.42
C LEU A 73 -4.69 13.18 9.31
N ASN A 74 -5.41 12.60 10.27
CA ASN A 74 -4.84 11.59 11.20
C ASN A 74 -4.16 10.43 10.47
N GLY A 75 -4.75 9.91 9.40
CA GLY A 75 -4.18 8.83 8.59
C GLY A 75 -3.01 9.25 7.71
N VAL A 76 -2.89 10.56 7.39
CA VAL A 76 -1.88 11.11 6.48
C VAL A 76 -0.70 11.69 7.24
N ILE A 77 -0.94 12.40 8.34
CA ILE A 77 0.13 13.05 9.14
C ILE A 77 1.02 12.03 9.84
N TRP A 78 0.46 10.90 10.29
CA TRP A 78 1.24 9.90 11.02
C TRP A 78 2.46 9.37 10.23
N PRO A 79 2.35 8.99 8.92
CA PRO A 79 3.50 8.59 8.13
C PRO A 79 4.59 9.68 8.02
N PHE A 80 4.21 10.96 7.89
CA PHE A 80 5.17 12.07 7.90
C PHE A 80 5.89 12.19 9.25
N ARG A 81 5.15 12.17 10.36
CA ARG A 81 5.73 12.27 11.73
C ARG A 81 6.67 11.11 12.05
N LYS A 82 6.45 9.94 11.47
CA LYS A 82 7.33 8.77 11.63
C LYS A 82 8.48 8.74 10.64
N GLY A 83 8.57 9.70 9.73
CA GLY A 83 9.58 9.75 8.69
C GLY A 83 9.41 8.71 7.59
N TYR A 84 8.22 8.11 7.46
CA TYR A 84 7.90 7.19 6.36
C TYR A 84 7.57 7.94 5.06
N LEU A 85 7.14 9.18 5.16
CA LEU A 85 6.91 10.08 4.04
C LEU A 85 7.80 11.31 4.17
N THR A 86 8.29 11.79 3.03
CA THR A 86 9.07 13.01 2.89
C THR A 86 8.31 14.02 2.04
N THR A 87 8.85 15.23 1.89
CA THR A 87 8.31 16.21 0.94
C THR A 87 8.52 15.82 -0.52
N ASP A 88 9.48 14.92 -0.78
CA ASP A 88 9.74 14.41 -2.12
C ASP A 88 8.60 13.50 -2.57
N HIS A 89 8.00 13.85 -3.70
CA HIS A 89 6.92 13.10 -4.31
C HIS A 89 6.94 13.22 -5.83
N GLU A 90 6.37 12.24 -6.49
CA GLU A 90 6.16 12.24 -7.93
C GLU A 90 4.70 11.98 -8.28
N VAL A 91 4.25 12.47 -9.43
CA VAL A 91 2.91 12.18 -9.92
C VAL A 91 2.86 10.73 -10.38
N TYR A 92 2.01 9.92 -9.74
CA TYR A 92 1.73 8.55 -10.13
C TYR A 92 0.69 8.51 -11.26
N GLU A 93 -0.44 9.19 -11.08
CA GLU A 93 -1.45 9.51 -12.07
C GLU A 93 -2.22 10.77 -11.66
N GLU A 94 -2.80 11.45 -12.63
CA GLU A 94 -3.66 12.60 -12.38
C GLU A 94 -4.84 12.65 -13.35
N PHE A 95 -5.98 13.14 -12.87
CA PHE A 95 -7.23 13.18 -13.64
C PHE A 95 -7.93 14.51 -13.46
N HIS A 96 -8.35 15.12 -14.55
CA HIS A 96 -9.18 16.30 -14.56
C HIS A 96 -10.57 15.94 -15.07
N ASN A 97 -11.60 16.06 -14.22
CA ASN A 97 -12.97 15.70 -14.55
C ASN A 97 -13.82 16.94 -14.69
N LYS A 98 -14.64 16.96 -15.73
CA LYS A 98 -15.62 18.03 -16.01
C LYS A 98 -17.00 17.41 -16.18
N HIS A 99 -17.99 17.99 -15.52
CA HIS A 99 -19.37 17.56 -15.57
C HIS A 99 -20.30 18.76 -15.84
N THR A 100 -21.42 18.54 -16.50
CA THR A 100 -22.44 19.55 -16.73
C THR A 100 -23.20 19.92 -15.44
N THR A 101 -23.41 18.91 -14.58
CA THR A 101 -24.00 19.03 -13.25
C THR A 101 -23.06 18.40 -12.24
N VAL A 102 -23.23 18.68 -10.95
CA VAL A 102 -22.47 17.96 -9.91
C VAL A 102 -23.02 16.54 -9.82
N PRO A 103 -22.25 15.50 -10.17
CA PRO A 103 -22.69 14.12 -9.97
C PRO A 103 -22.50 13.72 -8.51
N ASP A 104 -23.26 12.72 -8.04
CA ASP A 104 -23.06 12.17 -6.69
C ASP A 104 -21.68 11.55 -6.54
N ASN A 105 -21.26 10.76 -7.53
CA ASN A 105 -19.95 10.12 -7.57
C ASN A 105 -19.30 10.23 -8.95
N SER A 106 -17.98 10.30 -8.99
CA SER A 106 -17.18 10.04 -10.17
C SER A 106 -16.50 8.68 -10.08
N THR A 107 -16.46 7.96 -11.19
CA THR A 107 -15.75 6.70 -11.32
C THR A 107 -14.77 6.80 -12.49
N ILE A 108 -13.51 6.51 -12.23
CA ILE A 108 -12.40 6.57 -13.20
C ILE A 108 -11.75 5.19 -13.25
N ASN A 109 -11.61 4.65 -14.45
CA ASN A 109 -10.86 3.42 -14.67
C ASN A 109 -9.46 3.79 -15.15
N SER A 110 -8.44 3.48 -14.36
CA SER A 110 -7.05 3.65 -14.78
C SER A 110 -6.70 2.66 -15.88
N ALA A 111 -6.41 3.16 -17.07
CA ALA A 111 -5.94 2.34 -18.19
C ALA A 111 -4.49 1.86 -17.99
N THR A 112 -3.69 2.61 -17.21
CA THR A 112 -2.26 2.32 -17.00
C THR A 112 -2.04 1.33 -15.87
N ASN A 113 -2.79 1.48 -14.76
CA ASN A 113 -2.51 0.76 -13.51
C ASN A 113 -3.62 -0.22 -13.11
N GLY A 114 -4.69 -0.37 -13.92
CA GLY A 114 -5.68 -1.43 -13.81
C GLY A 114 -6.59 -1.36 -12.57
N TYR A 115 -6.74 -0.20 -11.95
CA TYR A 115 -7.65 0.01 -10.82
C TYR A 115 -8.87 0.86 -11.22
N THR A 116 -9.90 0.81 -10.42
CA THR A 116 -11.04 1.73 -10.46
C THR A 116 -10.98 2.68 -9.28
N LEU A 117 -10.99 4.00 -9.54
CA LEU A 117 -11.08 5.05 -8.53
C LEU A 117 -12.51 5.60 -8.48
N THR A 118 -13.14 5.59 -7.30
CA THR A 118 -14.49 6.14 -7.10
C THR A 118 -14.48 7.10 -5.92
N PHE A 119 -15.04 8.28 -6.11
CA PHE A 119 -15.12 9.32 -5.06
C PHE A 119 -16.39 10.17 -5.20
N GLN A 120 -16.81 10.78 -4.09
CA GLN A 120 -17.92 11.73 -4.06
C GLN A 120 -17.51 13.07 -4.66
N ASN A 121 -18.43 13.73 -5.37
CA ASN A 121 -18.19 15.04 -5.96
C ASN A 121 -18.87 16.16 -5.15
N GLU A 122 -18.16 17.27 -5.02
CA GLU A 122 -18.67 18.51 -4.41
C GLU A 122 -18.70 19.68 -5.41
N ALA A 123 -18.29 19.43 -6.66
CA ALA A 123 -18.24 20.43 -7.73
C ALA A 123 -18.40 19.78 -9.10
N LYS A 124 -18.74 20.60 -10.10
CA LYS A 124 -18.80 20.17 -11.51
C LYS A 124 -17.41 19.86 -12.08
N GLU A 125 -16.38 20.45 -11.51
CA GLU A 125 -15.00 20.30 -11.96
C GLU A 125 -14.14 19.84 -10.79
N THR A 126 -13.48 18.69 -10.95
CA THR A 126 -12.64 18.07 -9.95
C THR A 126 -11.30 17.69 -10.55
N TYR A 127 -10.26 17.69 -9.72
CA TYR A 127 -8.94 17.23 -10.09
C TYR A 127 -8.45 16.22 -9.05
N VAL A 128 -8.01 15.07 -9.52
CA VAL A 128 -7.43 14.04 -8.67
C VAL A 128 -5.93 14.00 -8.91
N SER A 129 -5.14 14.19 -7.86
CA SER A 129 -3.71 13.95 -7.85
C SER A 129 -3.43 12.66 -7.08
N LEU A 130 -2.83 11.70 -7.74
CA LEU A 130 -2.26 10.50 -7.14
C LEU A 130 -0.75 10.69 -7.09
N LEU A 131 -0.20 10.86 -5.88
CA LEU A 131 1.19 11.24 -5.65
C LEU A 131 1.90 10.10 -4.95
N LYS A 132 3.03 9.68 -5.51
CA LYS A 132 3.85 8.61 -4.93
C LYS A 132 5.00 9.22 -4.12
N SER A 133 5.21 8.74 -2.90
CA SER A 133 6.37 9.05 -2.07
C SER A 133 7.01 7.74 -1.61
N SER A 134 8.32 7.61 -1.79
CA SER A 134 9.05 6.37 -1.50
C SER A 134 9.74 6.44 -0.14
N TYR A 135 9.64 5.36 0.63
CA TYR A 135 10.34 5.18 1.89
C TYR A 135 11.48 4.17 1.74
N MET A 136 12.70 4.63 1.96
CA MET A 136 13.94 3.83 1.88
C MET A 136 14.13 3.07 0.55
N GLY A 137 13.45 3.47 -0.52
CA GLY A 137 13.46 2.75 -1.80
C GLY A 137 12.81 1.36 -1.78
N ILE A 138 12.03 1.06 -0.74
CA ILE A 138 11.39 -0.25 -0.53
C ILE A 138 9.87 -0.11 -0.60
N ASP A 139 9.32 0.80 0.18
CA ASP A 139 7.88 1.04 0.30
C ASP A 139 7.49 2.31 -0.43
N ASP A 140 6.56 2.20 -1.37
CA ASP A 140 5.94 3.36 -2.00
C ASP A 140 4.57 3.59 -1.38
N TYR A 141 4.31 4.81 -0.95
CA TYR A 141 3.02 5.25 -0.47
C TYR A 141 2.31 6.08 -1.53
N LEU A 142 1.01 5.93 -1.63
CA LEU A 142 0.14 6.75 -2.44
C LEU A 142 -0.55 7.78 -1.56
N ILE A 143 -0.34 9.05 -1.87
CA ILE A 143 -1.11 10.15 -1.32
C ILE A 143 -2.12 10.56 -2.39
N THR A 144 -3.40 10.33 -2.12
CA THR A 144 -4.49 10.72 -3.01
C THR A 144 -5.07 12.04 -2.55
N VAL A 145 -5.08 13.02 -3.42
CA VAL A 145 -5.66 14.35 -3.16
C VAL A 145 -6.74 14.62 -4.19
N ILE A 146 -7.96 14.89 -3.72
CA ILE A 146 -9.08 15.26 -4.57
C ILE A 146 -9.37 16.74 -4.37
N TYR A 147 -9.21 17.51 -5.42
CA TYR A 147 -9.52 18.92 -5.48
C TYR A 147 -10.88 19.13 -6.13
N CYS A 148 -11.62 20.11 -5.62
CA CYS A 148 -12.80 20.66 -6.29
C CYS A 148 -12.56 22.12 -6.67
N LYS A 149 -13.14 22.55 -7.78
CA LYS A 149 -13.08 23.94 -8.24
C LYS A 149 -14.17 24.76 -7.55
N LYS A 150 -13.78 25.77 -6.78
CA LYS A 150 -14.66 26.73 -6.10
C LYS A 150 -14.38 28.14 -6.65
N GLY A 151 -15.25 28.63 -7.54
CA GLY A 151 -14.99 29.86 -8.31
C GLY A 151 -13.76 29.68 -9.21
N ASN A 152 -12.74 30.50 -8.98
CA ASN A 152 -11.46 30.44 -9.72
C ASN A 152 -10.36 29.68 -8.98
N ASP A 153 -10.63 29.10 -7.81
CA ASP A 153 -9.63 28.42 -7.00
C ASP A 153 -9.92 26.92 -6.85
N TRP A 154 -8.86 26.13 -6.63
CA TRP A 154 -8.91 24.71 -6.36
C TRP A 154 -8.73 24.45 -4.87
N LYS A 155 -9.67 23.72 -4.25
CA LYS A 155 -9.68 23.41 -2.82
C LYS A 155 -9.69 21.91 -2.59
N ILE A 156 -8.95 21.44 -1.59
CA ILE A 156 -8.92 20.03 -1.20
C ILE A 156 -10.26 19.63 -0.59
N GLU A 157 -10.90 18.59 -1.11
CA GLU A 157 -12.09 17.95 -0.55
C GLU A 157 -11.74 16.65 0.19
N GLU A 158 -10.78 15.91 -0.34
CA GLU A 158 -10.39 14.62 0.24
C GLU A 158 -8.89 14.44 0.15
N ILE A 159 -8.32 13.80 1.18
CA ILE A 159 -6.94 13.36 1.20
C ILE A 159 -6.87 11.99 1.88
N THR A 160 -6.16 11.05 1.27
CA THR A 160 -5.89 9.74 1.85
C THR A 160 -4.42 9.38 1.62
N ALA A 161 -3.89 8.49 2.46
CA ALA A 161 -2.57 7.89 2.26
C ALA A 161 -2.64 6.40 2.57
N GLY A 162 -1.89 5.60 1.81
CA GLY A 162 -1.77 4.17 2.02
C GLY A 162 -0.61 3.56 1.25
N LEU A 163 -0.28 2.32 1.54
CA LEU A 163 0.81 1.59 0.92
C LEU A 163 0.43 1.21 -0.51
N LEU A 164 1.18 1.70 -1.50
CA LEU A 164 0.95 1.48 -2.92
C LEU A 164 1.68 0.25 -3.44
N SER A 165 2.95 0.15 -3.11
CA SER A 165 3.81 -0.93 -3.58
C SER A 165 4.92 -1.25 -2.59
N VAL A 166 5.48 -2.44 -2.71
CA VAL A 166 6.67 -2.89 -1.97
C VAL A 166 7.66 -3.46 -2.97
N TYR A 167 8.90 -2.96 -2.96
CA TYR A 167 9.90 -3.24 -4.02
C TYR A 167 9.36 -2.97 -5.43
N GLY A 168 8.56 -1.92 -5.60
CA GLY A 168 7.96 -1.52 -6.87
C GLY A 168 6.85 -2.46 -7.36
N LYS A 169 6.36 -3.41 -6.53
CA LYS A 169 5.28 -4.34 -6.86
C LYS A 169 3.99 -3.95 -6.18
N ASN A 170 2.93 -3.77 -6.94
CA ASN A 170 1.58 -3.52 -6.46
C ASN A 170 0.85 -4.82 -6.04
N ALA A 171 -0.40 -4.70 -5.55
CA ALA A 171 -1.21 -5.82 -5.07
C ALA A 171 -1.30 -6.97 -6.09
N ALA A 172 -1.61 -6.67 -7.36
CA ALA A 172 -1.79 -7.67 -8.41
C ALA A 172 -0.47 -8.43 -8.73
N GLN A 173 0.67 -7.70 -8.75
CA GLN A 173 1.98 -8.30 -9.02
C GLN A 173 2.46 -9.17 -7.86
N VAL A 174 2.21 -8.76 -6.61
CA VAL A 174 2.50 -9.56 -5.42
C VAL A 174 1.60 -10.79 -5.36
N TYR A 175 0.34 -10.64 -5.73
CA TYR A 175 -0.60 -11.77 -5.84
C TYR A 175 -0.16 -12.80 -6.89
N ALA A 176 0.29 -12.34 -8.05
CA ALA A 176 0.85 -13.25 -9.06
C ALA A 176 2.04 -14.05 -8.51
N GLN A 177 2.92 -13.41 -7.74
CA GLN A 177 4.05 -14.08 -7.09
C GLN A 177 3.58 -15.09 -6.02
N ALA A 178 2.51 -14.78 -5.28
CA ALA A 178 1.92 -15.71 -4.32
C ALA A 178 1.46 -17.01 -5.01
N LYS A 179 0.80 -16.89 -6.18
CA LYS A 179 0.37 -18.04 -6.98
C LYS A 179 1.56 -18.91 -7.44
N GLU A 180 2.64 -18.28 -7.89
CA GLU A 180 3.85 -19.01 -8.29
C GLU A 180 4.48 -19.80 -7.11
N TYR A 181 4.51 -19.23 -5.92
CA TYR A 181 5.01 -19.94 -4.73
C TYR A 181 4.09 -21.12 -4.37
N HIS A 182 2.79 -20.92 -4.43
CA HIS A 182 1.81 -21.98 -4.17
C HIS A 182 1.96 -23.16 -5.15
N GLU A 183 2.10 -22.90 -6.44
CA GLU A 183 2.31 -23.91 -7.48
C GLU A 183 3.59 -24.72 -7.27
N LYS A 184 4.64 -24.09 -6.67
CA LYS A 184 5.90 -24.73 -6.32
C LYS A 184 5.84 -25.49 -4.98
N GLY A 185 4.71 -25.46 -4.27
CA GLY A 185 4.54 -26.07 -2.95
C GLY A 185 5.12 -25.26 -1.79
N TYR A 186 5.57 -24.03 -2.01
CA TYR A 186 6.10 -23.14 -0.98
C TYR A 186 4.96 -22.37 -0.32
N GLU A 187 4.16 -23.07 0.48
CA GLU A 187 2.90 -22.54 1.02
C GLU A 187 3.10 -21.38 1.98
N TRP A 188 4.16 -21.41 2.78
CA TRP A 188 4.43 -20.30 3.70
C TRP A 188 4.85 -19.04 2.95
N ASP A 189 5.67 -19.18 1.91
CA ASP A 189 6.07 -18.07 1.06
C ASP A 189 4.83 -17.50 0.31
N ALA A 190 3.96 -18.37 -0.19
CA ALA A 190 2.70 -17.98 -0.79
C ALA A 190 1.81 -17.20 0.20
N TYR A 191 1.69 -17.69 1.43
CA TYR A 191 0.94 -17.01 2.50
C TYR A 191 1.51 -15.63 2.81
N GLN A 192 2.84 -15.48 2.91
CA GLN A 192 3.45 -14.18 3.15
C GLN A 192 3.18 -13.19 2.00
N GLN A 193 3.24 -13.67 0.74
CA GLN A 193 2.90 -12.84 -0.41
C GLN A 193 1.40 -12.49 -0.46
N LEU A 194 0.49 -13.41 -0.12
CA LEU A 194 -0.94 -13.14 -0.01
C LEU A 194 -1.23 -12.09 1.07
N ASN A 195 -0.59 -12.20 2.23
CA ASN A 195 -0.72 -11.21 3.29
C ASN A 195 -0.23 -9.83 2.84
N LEU A 196 0.89 -9.76 2.12
CA LEU A 196 1.41 -8.51 1.56
C LEU A 196 0.47 -7.96 0.48
N ALA A 197 0.00 -8.80 -0.46
CA ALA A 197 -0.95 -8.39 -1.49
C ALA A 197 -2.22 -7.79 -0.88
N ARG A 198 -2.76 -8.41 0.19
CA ARG A 198 -3.91 -7.89 0.94
C ARG A 198 -3.65 -6.51 1.55
N GLN A 199 -2.45 -6.28 2.10
CA GLN A 199 -2.09 -4.98 2.66
C GLN A 199 -1.99 -3.88 1.59
N LEU A 200 -1.70 -4.25 0.34
CA LEU A 200 -1.57 -3.34 -0.81
C LEU A 200 -2.92 -3.04 -1.50
N LEU A 201 -4.04 -3.61 -1.05
CA LEU A 201 -5.35 -3.42 -1.69
C LEU A 201 -5.95 -2.04 -1.45
N GLU A 202 -5.55 -1.34 -0.40
CA GLU A 202 -6.16 -0.06 0.00
C GLU A 202 -5.17 1.12 -0.02
N PRO A 203 -4.45 1.40 -1.14
CA PRO A 203 -3.47 2.48 -1.21
C PRO A 203 -4.11 3.87 -1.08
N ALA A 204 -5.39 3.99 -1.39
CA ALA A 204 -6.22 5.18 -1.22
C ALA A 204 -7.46 4.87 -0.38
N GLN A 205 -7.34 3.98 0.61
CA GLN A 205 -8.46 3.47 1.37
C GLN A 205 -9.55 2.89 0.43
N LYS A 206 -10.82 3.21 0.66
CA LYS A 206 -11.94 2.69 -0.14
C LYS A 206 -12.10 3.35 -1.52
N LEU A 207 -11.30 4.37 -1.84
CA LEU A 207 -11.40 5.08 -3.11
C LEU A 207 -10.91 4.24 -4.29
N ILE A 208 -9.86 3.45 -4.09
CA ILE A 208 -9.29 2.57 -5.14
C ILE A 208 -9.74 1.14 -4.90
N LYS A 209 -10.09 0.45 -6.01
CA LYS A 209 -10.39 -0.98 -6.05
C LYS A 209 -9.65 -1.66 -7.18
N TYR A 210 -9.07 -2.82 -6.87
CA TYR A 210 -8.42 -3.69 -7.84
C TYR A 210 -9.38 -4.78 -8.31
N PRO A 211 -9.30 -5.23 -9.58
CA PRO A 211 -10.12 -6.33 -10.08
C PRO A 211 -9.94 -7.62 -9.27
N GLU A 212 -8.70 -7.89 -8.81
CA GLU A 212 -8.31 -9.11 -8.08
C GLU A 212 -8.63 -9.06 -6.59
N GLU A 213 -9.18 -7.97 -6.05
CA GLU A 213 -9.41 -7.76 -4.60
C GLU A 213 -10.11 -8.95 -3.94
N LYS A 214 -11.21 -9.43 -4.54
CA LYS A 214 -12.00 -10.55 -3.98
C LYS A 214 -11.22 -11.86 -3.98
N GLU A 215 -10.42 -12.10 -5.02
CA GLU A 215 -9.61 -13.31 -5.14
C GLU A 215 -8.47 -13.29 -4.11
N ILE A 216 -7.78 -12.17 -3.97
CA ILE A 216 -6.70 -11.98 -3.00
C ILE A 216 -7.19 -12.24 -1.58
N ILE A 217 -8.34 -11.66 -1.20
CA ILE A 217 -8.93 -11.83 0.14
C ILE A 217 -9.30 -13.31 0.37
N ARG A 218 -10.02 -13.93 -0.56
CA ARG A 218 -10.42 -15.34 -0.47
C ARG A 218 -9.23 -16.27 -0.31
N ASP A 219 -8.22 -16.08 -1.16
CA ASP A 219 -7.05 -16.96 -1.19
C ASP A 219 -6.18 -16.75 0.07
N TYR A 220 -6.08 -15.51 0.57
CA TYR A 220 -5.46 -15.22 1.86
C TYR A 220 -6.16 -15.95 3.01
N GLU A 221 -7.50 -15.82 3.14
CA GLU A 221 -8.27 -16.46 4.19
C GLU A 221 -8.17 -17.99 4.16
N SER A 222 -8.19 -18.56 2.95
CA SER A 222 -8.01 -20.00 2.75
C SER A 222 -6.63 -20.48 3.19
N MET A 223 -5.58 -19.75 2.81
CA MET A 223 -4.20 -20.09 3.16
C MET A 223 -3.92 -19.85 4.65
N ASP A 224 -4.43 -18.78 5.25
CA ASP A 224 -4.33 -18.48 6.68
C ASP A 224 -4.92 -19.61 7.52
N LYS A 225 -6.11 -20.09 7.15
CA LYS A 225 -6.72 -21.25 7.78
C LYS A 225 -5.87 -22.52 7.62
N LYS A 226 -5.32 -22.76 6.45
CA LYS A 226 -4.46 -23.92 6.18
C LYS A 226 -3.19 -23.88 7.03
N ILE A 227 -2.51 -22.74 7.05
CA ILE A 227 -1.28 -22.53 7.84
C ILE A 227 -1.56 -22.70 9.33
N SER A 228 -2.57 -22.02 9.86
CA SER A 228 -2.94 -22.10 11.27
C SER A 228 -3.39 -23.48 11.75
N THR A 229 -3.97 -24.29 10.84
CA THR A 229 -4.44 -25.65 11.16
C THR A 229 -3.34 -26.69 11.07
N ASN A 230 -2.44 -26.58 10.09
CA ASN A 230 -1.48 -27.66 9.80
C ASN A 230 -0.09 -27.43 10.41
N TYR A 231 0.23 -26.19 10.78
CA TYR A 231 1.57 -25.80 11.22
C TYR A 231 1.55 -25.15 12.60
N TYR A 232 1.41 -26.01 13.62
CA TYR A 232 1.37 -25.57 15.01
C TYR A 232 2.70 -24.98 15.47
N MET A 233 2.62 -23.84 16.13
CA MET A 233 3.70 -23.24 16.91
C MET A 233 3.21 -23.03 18.35
N PRO A 234 4.07 -23.23 19.36
CA PRO A 234 5.49 -23.63 19.29
C PRO A 234 5.68 -25.11 18.94
N TYR A 235 6.84 -25.45 18.29
CA TYR A 235 7.18 -26.81 17.89
C TYR A 235 8.55 -27.22 18.45
N ILE A 236 8.57 -28.35 19.22
CA ILE A 236 9.79 -28.86 19.85
C ILE A 236 10.57 -29.71 18.86
N LEU A 237 11.86 -29.39 18.64
CA LEU A 237 12.78 -30.20 17.85
C LEU A 237 13.36 -31.34 18.72
N GLY A 238 12.52 -32.35 18.98
CA GLY A 238 12.83 -33.44 19.94
C GLY A 238 14.00 -34.32 19.56
N ASN A 239 14.44 -34.34 18.30
CA ASN A 239 15.58 -35.10 17.81
C ASN A 239 16.93 -34.41 18.06
N ILE A 240 16.94 -33.19 18.59
CA ILE A 240 18.13 -32.44 18.97
C ILE A 240 18.29 -32.54 20.49
N ASP A 241 19.48 -32.86 21.00
CA ASP A 241 19.75 -33.11 22.42
C ASP A 241 19.31 -31.93 23.33
N THR A 242 19.53 -30.70 22.86
CA THR A 242 19.15 -29.46 23.57
C THR A 242 17.65 -29.14 23.49
N LYS A 243 16.91 -29.88 22.65
CA LYS A 243 15.44 -29.73 22.42
C LYS A 243 15.01 -28.28 22.18
N PRO A 244 15.59 -27.57 21.22
CA PRO A 244 15.19 -26.21 20.93
C PRO A 244 13.75 -26.18 20.46
N ILE A 245 13.06 -25.07 20.72
CA ILE A 245 11.62 -24.92 20.43
C ILE A 245 11.45 -23.82 19.38
N ILE A 246 10.97 -24.17 18.20
CA ILE A 246 10.56 -23.16 17.20
C ILE A 246 9.34 -22.42 17.76
N GLN A 247 9.50 -21.14 17.97
CA GLN A 247 8.46 -20.28 18.53
C GLN A 247 7.59 -19.62 17.46
N GLN A 248 8.24 -19.20 16.36
CA GLN A 248 7.57 -18.39 15.35
C GLN A 248 8.29 -18.47 13.99
N LEU A 249 7.49 -18.42 12.93
CA LEU A 249 7.93 -18.19 11.57
C LEU A 249 7.45 -16.80 11.14
N THR A 250 8.38 -15.93 10.77
CA THR A 250 8.10 -14.56 10.31
C THR A 250 9.00 -14.22 9.14
N VAL A 251 9.13 -12.94 8.83
CA VAL A 251 10.02 -12.45 7.77
C VAL A 251 10.95 -11.36 8.28
N VAL A 252 12.12 -11.29 7.65
CA VAL A 252 12.98 -10.11 7.66
C VAL A 252 12.83 -9.40 6.32
N LYS A 253 12.53 -8.12 6.37
CA LYS A 253 12.47 -7.23 5.23
C LYS A 253 13.72 -6.35 5.23
N ASN A 254 14.45 -6.33 4.13
CA ASN A 254 15.62 -5.46 3.93
C ASN A 254 15.64 -4.91 2.50
N THR A 255 16.69 -4.20 2.11
CA THR A 255 16.80 -3.61 0.76
C THR A 255 16.85 -4.62 -0.38
N GLU A 256 17.08 -5.91 -0.10
CA GLU A 256 17.22 -6.96 -1.10
C GLU A 256 15.97 -7.84 -1.25
N GLY A 257 15.02 -7.76 -0.32
CA GLY A 257 13.78 -8.56 -0.36
C GLY A 257 13.17 -8.88 0.99
N ILE A 258 12.25 -9.83 0.96
CA ILE A 258 11.56 -10.40 2.12
C ILE A 258 12.01 -11.85 2.26
N PHE A 259 12.57 -12.20 3.42
CA PHE A 259 13.22 -13.48 3.65
C PHE A 259 12.69 -14.17 4.90
N PRO A 260 12.63 -15.51 4.94
CA PRO A 260 12.17 -16.25 6.11
C PRO A 260 13.02 -15.96 7.35
N LEU A 261 12.35 -15.82 8.49
CA LEU A 261 12.94 -15.76 9.82
C LEU A 261 12.33 -16.84 10.69
N ILE A 262 13.16 -17.78 11.11
CA ILE A 262 12.82 -18.87 12.02
C ILE A 262 13.30 -18.48 13.41
N SER A 263 12.38 -18.22 14.33
CA SER A 263 12.68 -17.84 15.71
C SER A 263 12.52 -19.04 16.64
N TYR A 264 13.53 -19.30 17.48
CA TYR A 264 13.53 -20.44 18.38
C TYR A 264 14.11 -20.09 19.76
N THR A 265 13.66 -20.80 20.78
CA THR A 265 14.27 -20.78 22.13
C THR A 265 15.27 -21.90 22.28
N THR A 266 16.37 -21.62 22.99
CA THR A 266 17.44 -22.58 23.28
C THR A 266 17.84 -22.50 24.75
N GLN A 267 18.37 -23.65 25.27
CA GLN A 267 18.99 -23.75 26.58
C GLN A 267 20.47 -23.27 26.57
N ILE A 268 21.07 -23.16 25.40
CA ILE A 268 22.47 -22.73 25.24
C ILE A 268 22.54 -21.22 25.51
N ARG A 269 23.50 -20.79 26.32
CA ARG A 269 23.72 -19.35 26.56
C ARG A 269 24.09 -18.65 25.25
N LEU A 270 23.47 -17.50 24.96
CA LEU A 270 23.70 -16.75 23.73
C LEU A 270 25.16 -16.23 23.60
N SER A 271 25.92 -16.20 24.70
CA SER A 271 27.35 -15.88 24.69
C SER A 271 28.24 -17.04 24.20
N ASP A 272 27.73 -18.30 24.21
CA ASP A 272 28.42 -19.46 23.68
C ASP A 272 28.17 -19.66 22.19
N SER A 273 28.86 -18.88 21.39
CA SER A 273 28.66 -18.85 19.93
C SER A 273 29.05 -20.18 19.25
N VAL A 274 29.95 -20.97 19.86
CA VAL A 274 30.37 -22.26 19.31
C VAL A 274 29.26 -23.29 19.46
N SER A 275 28.74 -23.46 20.67
CA SER A 275 27.63 -24.39 20.94
C SER A 275 26.38 -23.99 20.18
N LEU A 276 26.03 -22.68 20.12
CA LEU A 276 24.92 -22.18 19.30
C LEU A 276 25.07 -22.49 17.82
N SER A 277 26.29 -22.34 17.28
CA SER A 277 26.56 -22.64 15.86
C SER A 277 26.43 -24.13 15.54
N ASN A 278 26.78 -25.02 16.48
CA ASN A 278 26.58 -26.44 16.34
C ASN A 278 25.09 -26.81 16.41
N GLU A 279 24.39 -26.34 17.43
CA GLU A 279 22.93 -26.52 17.54
C GLU A 279 22.19 -26.03 16.27
N LEU A 280 22.61 -24.87 15.71
CA LEU A 280 21.99 -24.33 14.51
C LEU A 280 22.14 -25.26 13.29
N LYS A 281 23.23 -26.04 13.16
CA LYS A 281 23.38 -27.01 12.07
C LYS A 281 22.32 -28.11 12.16
N ASP A 282 22.04 -28.57 13.37
CA ASP A 282 21.04 -29.60 13.62
C ASP A 282 19.62 -29.02 13.41
N ILE A 283 19.39 -27.82 13.90
CA ILE A 283 18.12 -27.09 13.65
C ILE A 283 17.86 -26.94 12.15
N LYS A 284 18.85 -26.50 11.37
CA LYS A 284 18.71 -26.36 9.91
C LYS A 284 18.29 -27.65 9.24
N THR A 285 18.91 -28.77 9.66
CA THR A 285 18.60 -30.08 9.14
C THR A 285 17.17 -30.51 9.44
N GLU A 286 16.77 -30.42 10.71
CA GLU A 286 15.42 -30.80 11.14
C GLU A 286 14.36 -29.87 10.56
N VAL A 287 14.62 -28.56 10.51
CA VAL A 287 13.69 -27.58 9.94
C VAL A 287 13.48 -27.80 8.44
N LYS A 288 14.56 -28.02 7.66
CA LYS A 288 14.43 -28.31 6.22
C LYS A 288 13.64 -29.59 5.95
N LYS A 289 13.74 -30.58 6.83
CA LYS A 289 13.00 -31.84 6.73
C LYS A 289 11.52 -31.68 7.08
N ASN A 290 11.22 -30.97 8.17
CA ASN A 290 9.86 -30.85 8.72
C ASN A 290 9.05 -29.70 8.12
N TYR A 291 9.72 -28.68 7.54
CA TYR A 291 9.11 -27.47 6.97
C TYR A 291 9.39 -27.33 5.47
N ASN A 292 9.24 -28.42 4.69
CA ASN A 292 9.47 -28.47 3.24
C ASN A 292 8.57 -27.53 2.42
N TRP A 293 7.56 -26.97 3.05
CA TRP A 293 6.65 -25.95 2.56
C TRP A 293 7.21 -24.52 2.63
N ILE A 294 8.45 -24.34 3.15
CA ILE A 294 9.22 -23.09 3.10
C ILE A 294 10.24 -23.18 1.97
N ASN A 295 10.43 -22.10 1.23
CA ASN A 295 11.47 -22.01 0.20
C ASN A 295 12.85 -21.73 0.83
N PHE A 296 13.57 -22.77 1.19
CA PHE A 296 14.94 -22.66 1.71
C PHE A 296 16.01 -22.32 0.65
N LYS A 297 15.62 -22.12 -0.63
CA LYS A 297 16.54 -21.68 -1.70
C LYS A 297 16.55 -20.15 -1.86
N GLN A 298 15.86 -19.42 -1.01
CA GLN A 298 15.91 -17.96 -1.00
C GLN A 298 17.33 -17.49 -0.68
N LYS A 299 17.69 -16.29 -1.17
CA LYS A 299 19.02 -15.69 -1.00
C LYS A 299 19.50 -15.66 0.44
N TYR A 300 18.59 -15.39 1.38
CA TYR A 300 18.84 -15.39 2.82
C TYR A 300 17.79 -16.19 3.55
N ILE A 301 18.21 -16.89 4.59
CA ILE A 301 17.37 -17.48 5.64
C ILE A 301 17.90 -16.98 6.97
N TYR A 302 17.02 -16.45 7.80
CA TYR A 302 17.40 -15.96 9.12
C TYR A 302 16.93 -16.92 10.20
N TYR A 303 17.80 -17.15 11.20
CA TYR A 303 17.49 -17.92 12.37
C TYR A 303 17.76 -17.06 13.61
N ARG A 304 16.80 -16.95 14.51
CA ARG A 304 16.93 -16.12 15.71
C ARG A 304 16.77 -16.96 16.96
N ALA A 305 17.87 -17.11 17.68
CA ALA A 305 17.91 -17.77 18.97
C ALA A 305 17.49 -16.80 20.08
N TYR A 306 16.73 -17.31 21.05
CA TYR A 306 16.34 -16.59 22.26
C TYR A 306 16.70 -17.43 23.49
N ASN A 307 17.16 -16.77 24.58
CA ASN A 307 17.03 -17.30 25.91
C ASN A 307 15.76 -16.70 26.57
N VAL A 308 15.11 -17.50 27.38
CA VAL A 308 14.00 -17.07 28.22
C VAL A 308 14.40 -17.25 29.68
N ASN A 309 13.97 -16.32 30.54
CA ASN A 309 14.17 -16.44 31.98
C ASN A 309 13.16 -17.40 32.62
N ASP A 310 13.26 -17.60 33.94
CA ASP A 310 12.39 -18.49 34.70
C ASP A 310 10.89 -18.09 34.62
N ASN A 311 10.58 -16.86 34.28
CA ASN A 311 9.22 -16.35 34.06
C ASN A 311 8.75 -16.50 32.59
N GLY A 312 9.56 -17.12 31.71
CA GLY A 312 9.23 -17.28 30.29
C GLY A 312 9.39 -16.00 29.44
N LEU A 313 10.00 -14.95 29.99
CA LEU A 313 10.24 -13.70 29.24
C LEU A 313 11.54 -13.77 28.44
N ILE A 314 11.49 -13.27 27.21
CA ILE A 314 12.68 -13.16 26.35
C ILE A 314 13.65 -12.14 26.95
N GLU A 315 14.88 -12.58 27.22
CA GLU A 315 15.94 -11.71 27.76
C GLU A 315 16.78 -11.08 26.65
N ASN A 316 17.26 -11.93 25.75
CA ASN A 316 18.16 -11.53 24.67
C ASN A 316 17.89 -12.36 23.41
N SER A 317 18.44 -11.92 22.28
CA SER A 317 18.41 -12.67 21.05
C SER A 317 19.74 -12.62 20.31
N TYR A 318 20.01 -13.67 19.54
CA TYR A 318 21.12 -13.74 18.61
C TYR A 318 20.60 -14.17 17.24
N THR A 319 20.94 -13.45 16.17
CA THR A 319 20.43 -13.74 14.82
C THR A 319 21.55 -14.23 13.93
N PHE A 320 21.35 -15.39 13.35
CA PHE A 320 22.19 -15.96 12.30
C PHE A 320 21.59 -15.67 10.93
N THR A 321 22.47 -15.47 9.96
CA THR A 321 22.12 -15.32 8.55
C THR A 321 22.73 -16.44 7.75
N GLU A 322 21.91 -17.27 7.10
CA GLU A 322 22.33 -18.21 6.08
C GLU A 322 22.21 -17.52 4.72
N LYS A 323 23.28 -17.49 3.96
CA LYS A 323 23.30 -16.98 2.58
C LYS A 323 23.46 -18.17 1.64
N ASN A 324 22.50 -18.35 0.73
CA ASN A 324 22.54 -19.38 -0.31
C ASN A 324 23.24 -18.90 -1.57
#